data_afa179dcce89eea1a0afda65bc8b6541
#
_entry.id   afa179dcce89eea1a0afda65bc8b6541
#
_cell.length_a   1.000
_cell.length_b   1.000
_cell.length_c   1.000
_cell.angle_alpha   90.00
_cell.angle_beta   90.00
_cell.angle_gamma   90.00
#
_symmetry.space_group_name_H-M   'P 1'
#
loop_
_entity.id
_entity.type
_entity.pdbx_description
1 polymer ?
#
loop_
_entity_poly.entity_id
_entity_poly.type
_entity_poly.pdbx_seq_one_letter_code
_entity_poly.pdbx_strand_id
1 'polypeptide(L)'
;MEQIQEFENEARNDLIEGRNAVMEALRAGRTIDKIFIAKGDVDKTLGHIASKARSAGIVVTEADRRKLDGISRTHAHQGVIALAAVREYVTVES
;
A
#
# COMPACT_ATOMS: atom_id res chain seq x y z
N MET A 1 -4.16 -9.87 25.94
CA MET A 1 -3.09 -9.07 25.58
C MET A 1 -2.58 -9.31 24.24
N GLU A 2 -2.37 -10.52 23.86
CA GLU A 2 -1.87 -10.78 22.57
C GLU A 2 -2.77 -10.35 21.48
N GLN A 3 -4.06 -10.47 21.70
CA GLN A 3 -4.99 -10.03 20.71
C GLN A 3 -4.87 -8.57 20.45
N ILE A 4 -4.59 -7.82 21.48
CA ILE A 4 -4.44 -6.40 21.34
C ILE A 4 -3.26 -6.09 20.48
N GLN A 5 -2.20 -6.85 20.60
CA GLN A 5 -1.03 -6.61 19.81
C GLN A 5 -1.29 -6.89 18.34
N GLU A 6 -1.99 -7.95 18.06
CA GLU A 6 -2.30 -8.24 16.69
C GLU A 6 -3.12 -7.14 16.07
N PHE A 7 -4.05 -6.64 16.86
CA PHE A 7 -4.89 -5.60 16.40
C PHE A 7 -4.08 -4.36 16.12
N GLU A 8 -3.13 -4.07 16.98
CA GLU A 8 -2.29 -2.92 16.80
C GLU A 8 -1.42 -3.06 15.57
N ASN A 9 -0.96 -4.26 15.30
CA ASN A 9 -0.14 -4.47 14.11
C ASN A 9 -0.91 -4.17 12.86
N GLU A 10 -2.15 -4.57 12.80
CA GLU A 10 -2.96 -4.25 11.66
C GLU A 10 -3.20 -2.77 11.55
N ALA A 11 -3.39 -2.13 12.68
CA ALA A 11 -3.63 -0.71 12.68
C ALA A 11 -2.41 0.08 12.27
N ARG A 12 -1.23 -0.52 12.35
CA ARG A 12 -0.02 0.18 11.99
C ARG A 12 0.24 0.25 10.52
N ASN A 13 -0.50 -0.50 9.73
CA ASN A 13 -0.32 -0.40 8.31
C ASN A 13 -1.16 0.72 7.78
N ASP A 14 -0.54 1.64 7.09
CA ASP A 14 -1.26 2.70 6.41
C ASP A 14 -1.64 2.22 5.04
N LEU A 15 -2.87 2.45 4.68
CA LEU A 15 -3.30 2.18 3.32
C LEU A 15 -3.21 3.46 2.54
N ILE A 16 -2.46 3.42 1.46
CA ILE A 16 -2.35 4.55 0.57
C ILE A 16 -3.10 4.17 -0.68
N GLU A 17 -4.19 4.86 -0.96
CA GLU A 17 -5.08 4.49 -2.05
C GLU A 17 -5.08 5.56 -3.13
N GLY A 18 -5.11 5.11 -4.36
CA GLY A 18 -5.17 6.02 -5.48
C GLY A 18 -3.82 6.28 -6.11
N ARG A 19 -3.83 6.62 -7.37
CA ARG A 19 -2.60 6.73 -8.15
C ARG A 19 -1.71 7.85 -7.66
N ASN A 20 -2.30 9.01 -7.41
CA ASN A 20 -1.49 10.14 -6.98
C ASN A 20 -0.86 9.91 -5.64
N ALA A 21 -1.64 9.37 -4.70
CA ALA A 21 -1.14 9.15 -3.36
C ALA A 21 -0.01 8.11 -3.35
N VAL A 22 -0.18 7.05 -4.13
CA VAL A 22 0.84 6.01 -4.20
C VAL A 22 2.10 6.56 -4.85
N MET A 23 1.96 7.34 -5.90
CA MET A 23 3.10 7.91 -6.58
C MET A 23 3.86 8.87 -5.66
N GLU A 24 3.12 9.66 -4.89
CA GLU A 24 3.74 10.58 -3.95
C GLU A 24 4.52 9.82 -2.90
N ALA A 25 3.95 8.72 -2.41
CA ALA A 25 4.63 7.92 -1.41
C ALA A 25 5.92 7.34 -1.97
N LEU A 26 5.89 6.90 -3.23
CA LEU A 26 7.09 6.37 -3.86
C LEU A 26 8.15 7.46 -4.01
N ARG A 27 7.73 8.65 -4.40
CA ARG A 27 8.68 9.75 -4.56
C ARG A 27 9.27 10.18 -3.23
N ALA A 28 8.46 10.12 -2.18
CA ALA A 28 8.92 10.53 -0.87
C ALA A 28 9.81 9.49 -0.22
N GLY A 29 9.93 8.32 -0.82
CA GLY A 29 10.76 7.27 -0.25
C GLY A 29 10.16 6.62 0.96
N ARG A 30 8.83 6.61 1.08
CA ARG A 30 8.19 5.95 2.22
C ARG A 30 8.44 4.46 2.17
N THR A 31 8.50 3.85 3.33
CA THR A 31 8.67 2.40 3.41
C THR A 31 7.36 1.74 3.07
N ILE A 32 7.32 1.07 1.94
CA ILE A 32 6.12 0.41 1.48
C ILE A 32 6.38 -1.09 1.46
N ASP A 33 5.50 -1.85 2.11
CA ASP A 33 5.66 -3.29 2.17
C ASP A 33 5.19 -3.95 0.89
N LYS A 34 4.11 -3.49 0.32
CA LYS A 34 3.51 -4.16 -0.80
C LYS A 34 2.58 -3.22 -1.54
N ILE A 35 2.43 -3.43 -2.83
CA ILE A 35 1.47 -2.67 -3.62
C ILE A 35 0.57 -3.65 -4.35
N PHE A 36 -0.73 -3.41 -4.29
CA PHE A 36 -1.71 -4.20 -5.04
C PHE A 36 -2.18 -3.39 -6.23
N ILE A 37 -2.19 -3.99 -7.39
CA ILE A 37 -2.65 -3.34 -8.61
C ILE A 37 -3.77 -4.18 -9.23
N ALA A 38 -4.81 -3.52 -9.70
CA ALA A 38 -5.94 -4.21 -10.28
C ALA A 38 -5.52 -4.96 -11.54
N LYS A 39 -5.95 -6.20 -11.65
CA LYS A 39 -5.68 -7.01 -12.78
C LYS A 39 -6.46 -6.54 -13.98
N GLY A 40 -5.86 -6.63 -15.13
CA GLY A 40 -6.59 -6.44 -16.37
C GLY A 40 -6.74 -5.02 -16.85
N ASP A 41 -6.76 -4.07 -15.97
CA ASP A 41 -6.96 -2.69 -16.35
C ASP A 41 -5.73 -1.87 -16.11
N VAL A 42 -4.58 -2.37 -16.45
CA VAL A 42 -3.34 -1.67 -16.20
C VAL A 42 -3.12 -0.67 -17.33
N ASP A 43 -3.18 0.60 -17.02
CA ASP A 43 -2.90 1.62 -18.01
C ASP A 43 -1.49 2.14 -17.78
N LYS A 44 -1.12 3.19 -18.47
CA LYS A 44 0.22 3.73 -18.39
C LYS A 44 0.59 4.15 -17.00
N THR A 45 -0.34 4.78 -16.30
CA THR A 45 -0.05 5.26 -14.95
C THR A 45 0.19 4.12 -14.00
N LEU A 46 -0.65 3.09 -14.06
CA LEU A 46 -0.48 1.94 -13.18
C LEU A 46 0.79 1.19 -13.55
N GLY A 47 1.10 1.08 -14.84
CA GLY A 47 2.33 0.45 -15.27
C GLY A 47 3.55 1.19 -14.76
N HIS A 48 3.49 2.51 -14.77
CA HIS A 48 4.59 3.33 -14.28
C HIS A 48 4.78 3.15 -12.78
N ILE A 49 3.68 3.09 -12.04
CA ILE A 49 3.74 2.87 -10.60
C ILE A 49 4.37 1.51 -10.32
N ALA A 50 3.95 0.49 -11.04
CA ALA A 50 4.48 -0.85 -10.84
C ALA A 50 5.99 -0.89 -11.12
N SER A 51 6.40 -0.25 -12.19
CA SER A 51 7.79 -0.23 -12.58
C SER A 51 8.63 0.48 -11.52
N LYS A 52 8.14 1.63 -11.07
CA LYS A 52 8.86 2.41 -10.09
C LYS A 52 8.95 1.64 -8.76
N ALA A 53 7.89 0.97 -8.38
CA ALA A 53 7.88 0.19 -7.17
C ALA A 53 8.87 -0.97 -7.23
N ARG A 54 8.90 -1.66 -8.36
CA ARG A 54 9.83 -2.78 -8.52
C ARG A 54 11.27 -2.29 -8.46
N SER A 55 11.53 -1.14 -9.04
CA SER A 55 12.87 -0.57 -8.98
C SER A 55 13.28 -0.25 -7.55
N ALA A 56 12.31 0.03 -6.70
CA ALA A 56 12.58 0.31 -5.30
C ALA A 56 12.60 -0.94 -4.44
N GLY A 57 12.42 -2.11 -5.04
CA GLY A 57 12.44 -3.35 -4.29
C GLY A 57 11.12 -3.67 -3.61
N ILE A 58 10.04 -3.05 -4.01
CA ILE A 58 8.75 -3.27 -3.38
C ILE A 58 8.02 -4.37 -4.11
N VAL A 59 7.36 -5.24 -3.36
CA VAL A 59 6.58 -6.33 -3.95
C VAL A 59 5.31 -5.76 -4.57
N VAL A 60 5.09 -6.06 -5.84
CA VAL A 60 3.89 -5.62 -6.55
C VAL A 60 3.06 -6.87 -6.88
N THR A 61 1.83 -6.88 -6.43
CA THR A 61 0.95 -8.02 -6.61
C THR A 61 -0.29 -7.59 -7.37
N GLU A 62 -0.68 -8.37 -8.38
CA GLU A 62 -1.92 -8.10 -9.08
C GLU A 62 -3.06 -8.74 -8.33
N ALA A 63 -4.17 -8.07 -8.31
CA ALA A 63 -5.35 -8.59 -7.61
C ALA A 63 -6.61 -8.13 -8.31
N ASP A 64 -7.70 -8.86 -8.10
CA ASP A 64 -8.98 -8.48 -8.67
C ASP A 64 -9.48 -7.20 -8.03
N ARG A 65 -10.30 -6.47 -8.75
CA ARG A 65 -10.90 -5.28 -8.18
C ARG A 65 -11.68 -5.58 -6.92
N ARG A 66 -12.29 -6.74 -6.86
CA ARG A 66 -13.00 -7.15 -5.66
C ARG A 66 -12.09 -7.18 -4.45
N LYS A 67 -10.89 -7.69 -4.64
CA LYS A 67 -9.96 -7.76 -3.55
C LYS A 67 -9.54 -6.36 -3.13
N LEU A 68 -9.32 -5.48 -4.11
CA LEU A 68 -8.97 -4.10 -3.80
C LEU A 68 -10.10 -3.41 -3.06
N ASP A 69 -11.34 -3.65 -3.49
CA ASP A 69 -12.47 -3.07 -2.82
C ASP A 69 -12.57 -3.54 -1.37
N GLY A 70 -12.22 -4.79 -1.14
CA GLY A 70 -12.25 -5.34 0.21
C GLY A 70 -11.17 -4.78 1.11
N ILE A 71 -10.03 -4.40 0.55
CA ILE A 71 -8.95 -3.82 1.32
C ILE A 71 -9.17 -2.33 1.50
N SER A 72 -9.79 -1.70 0.51
CA SER A 72 -9.92 -0.26 0.47
C SER A 72 -10.78 0.27 1.60
N ARG A 73 -10.38 1.37 2.17
CA ARG A 73 -11.17 2.02 3.20
C ARG A 73 -12.02 3.14 2.63
N THR A 74 -11.55 3.74 1.54
CA THR A 74 -12.25 4.90 0.99
C THR A 74 -12.99 4.58 -0.29
N HIS A 75 -12.75 3.40 -0.85
CA HIS A 75 -13.31 2.98 -2.12
C HIS A 75 -12.87 3.88 -3.28
N ALA A 76 -11.82 4.63 -3.08
CA ALA A 76 -11.27 5.49 -4.13
C ALA A 76 -9.89 5.03 -4.52
N HIS A 77 -9.67 3.72 -4.60
CA HIS A 77 -8.34 3.20 -4.85
C HIS A 77 -7.85 3.38 -6.28
N GLN A 78 -8.76 3.59 -7.22
CA GLN A 78 -8.37 3.80 -8.62
C GLN A 78 -7.47 2.70 -9.16
N GLY A 79 -7.65 1.50 -8.66
CA GLY A 79 -6.90 0.35 -9.15
C GLY A 79 -5.55 0.13 -8.51
N VAL A 80 -5.20 0.87 -7.46
CA VAL A 80 -3.91 0.67 -6.79
C VAL A 80 -4.01 1.00 -5.31
N ILE A 81 -3.42 0.15 -4.49
CA ILE A 81 -3.36 0.35 -3.05
C ILE A 81 -1.98 -0.05 -2.58
N ALA A 82 -1.34 0.80 -1.80
CA ALA A 82 -0.04 0.49 -1.21
C ALA A 82 -0.20 0.30 0.28
N LEU A 83 0.50 -0.69 0.82
CA LEU A 83 0.55 -0.92 2.25
C LEU A 83 1.86 -0.36 2.76
N ALA A 84 1.79 0.73 3.49
CA ALA A 84 2.99 1.39 3.99
C ALA A 84 3.24 0.98 5.41
N ALA A 85 4.48 0.75 5.74
CA ALA A 85 4.86 0.40 7.09
C ALA A 85 4.85 1.65 7.96
N VAL A 86 4.39 1.51 9.17
CA VAL A 86 4.40 2.58 10.13
C VAL A 86 5.43 2.26 11.17
N ARG A 87 6.35 3.17 11.36
CA ARG A 87 7.45 2.90 12.25
C ARG A 87 7.54 3.76 13.44
N GLU A 88 6.49 4.25 13.91
CA GLU A 88 6.60 5.12 14.98
C GLU A 88 6.74 4.50 16.29
N TYR A 89 6.56 3.26 16.36
CA TYR A 89 6.69 2.65 17.58
C TYR A 89 8.00 2.79 18.19
N VAL A 90 8.82 3.23 17.47
CA VAL A 90 10.04 3.47 17.95
C VAL A 90 10.04 4.08 19.22
N THR A 91 9.17 4.68 19.37
CA THR A 91 9.15 5.30 20.48
C THR A 91 9.10 4.65 21.63
N VAL A 92 8.93 4.10 21.73
CA VAL A 92 8.87 3.70 22.80
C VAL A 92 9.64 3.59 23.65
N GLU A 93 9.93 3.70 23.72
CA GLU A 93 10.47 3.58 24.52
C GLU A 93 10.82 3.89 25.18
N SER A 94 10.61 4.03 24.88
CA SER A 94 11.03 4.32 25.54
C SER A 94 11.30 4.35 26.28
#